data_3ba014e0aa98a10387e00ea9c363498f
#
_entry.id   3ba014e0aa98a10387e00ea9c363498f
#
_cell.length_a   1.000
_cell.length_b   1.000
_cell.length_c   1.000
_cell.angle_alpha   90.00
_cell.angle_beta   90.00
_cell.angle_gamma   90.00
#
_symmetry.space_group_name_H-M   'P 1'
#
loop_
_entity.id
_entity.type
_entity.pdbx_description
1 polymer ?
#
loop_
_entity_poly.entity_id
_entity_poly.type
_entity_poly.pdbx_seq_one_letter_code
_entity_poly.pdbx_strand_id
1 'polypeptide(L)'
;MRLAILATGLFLALTGLAAAQPYDTPEALLEAFYQPYMDGNFAEDESVFRSEALQALYDNDAEATPVGEMGALDFDPYIDGQDFDVTNLVIGTPEIDGDYAMVEVSFDNFGQPNLLTYDLVFEDGGWKIDDVANDAGEYPYRLTEVFAASSWN
;
A
#
# COMPACT_ATOMS: atom_id res chain seq x y z
N MET A 1 36.65 -0.83 -58.85
CA MET A 1 36.08 0.05 -57.84
C MET A 1 34.84 -0.61 -57.28
N ARG A 2 34.92 -1.15 -56.05
CA ARG A 2 33.81 -1.81 -55.36
C ARG A 2 33.35 -0.87 -54.23
N LEU A 3 32.12 -0.35 -54.38
CA LEU A 3 31.50 0.54 -53.37
C LEU A 3 30.89 -0.33 -52.27
N ALA A 4 31.40 -0.20 -51.01
CA ALA A 4 30.84 -0.83 -49.87
C ALA A 4 29.80 0.16 -49.26
N ILE A 5 28.54 -0.27 -49.17
CA ILE A 5 27.47 0.48 -48.48
C ILE A 5 27.44 -0.04 -47.05
N LEU A 6 27.84 0.84 -46.10
CA LEU A 6 27.64 0.63 -44.68
C LEU A 6 26.18 1.00 -44.33
N ALA A 7 25.38 0.00 -43.99
CA ALA A 7 24.06 0.21 -43.41
C ALA A 7 24.21 0.38 -41.89
N THR A 8 24.04 1.61 -41.40
CA THR A 8 24.00 1.94 -39.99
C THR A 8 22.59 1.64 -39.45
N GLY A 9 22.43 0.51 -38.77
CA GLY A 9 21.19 0.16 -38.11
C GLY A 9 20.99 1.00 -36.83
N LEU A 10 19.97 1.86 -36.84
CA LEU A 10 19.52 2.60 -35.66
C LEU A 10 18.72 1.67 -34.75
N PHE A 11 19.32 1.21 -33.68
CA PHE A 11 18.63 0.46 -32.63
C PHE A 11 17.85 1.45 -31.73
N LEU A 12 16.53 1.58 -31.94
CA LEU A 12 15.65 2.24 -30.97
C LEU A 12 15.47 1.29 -29.79
N ALA A 13 16.12 1.60 -28.67
CA ALA A 13 15.80 0.98 -27.40
C ALA A 13 14.44 1.53 -26.93
N LEU A 14 13.37 0.72 -27.07
CA LEU A 14 12.12 0.95 -26.35
C LEU A 14 12.40 0.68 -24.86
N THR A 15 12.62 1.73 -24.08
CA THR A 15 12.48 1.66 -22.63
C THR A 15 10.99 1.57 -22.32
N GLY A 16 10.45 0.35 -22.26
CA GLY A 16 9.12 0.12 -21.72
C GLY A 16 9.12 0.53 -20.26
N LEU A 17 8.29 1.50 -19.91
CA LEU A 17 7.86 1.72 -18.53
C LEU A 17 7.22 0.39 -18.10
N ALA A 18 7.86 -0.33 -17.19
CA ALA A 18 7.23 -1.47 -16.54
C ALA A 18 6.10 -0.89 -15.68
N ALA A 19 4.86 -0.94 -16.17
CA ALA A 19 3.70 -0.73 -15.34
C ALA A 19 3.75 -1.80 -14.24
N ALA A 20 3.57 -1.40 -12.99
CA ALA A 20 3.43 -2.33 -11.88
C ALA A 20 2.31 -3.32 -12.27
N GLN A 21 2.60 -4.63 -12.17
CA GLN A 21 1.59 -5.64 -12.49
C GLN A 21 0.50 -5.55 -11.41
N PRO A 22 -0.78 -5.54 -11.79
CA PRO A 22 -1.86 -5.55 -10.83
C PRO A 22 -1.81 -6.84 -9.99
N TYR A 23 -2.23 -6.76 -8.73
CA TYR A 23 -2.28 -7.92 -7.83
C TYR A 23 -3.55 -8.73 -8.09
N ASP A 24 -3.39 -9.96 -8.56
CA ASP A 24 -4.51 -10.83 -8.96
C ASP A 24 -5.30 -11.38 -7.76
N THR A 25 -4.69 -11.42 -6.56
CA THR A 25 -5.33 -11.89 -5.34
C THR A 25 -5.09 -10.95 -4.16
N PRO A 26 -6.03 -10.90 -3.17
CA PRO A 26 -5.84 -10.16 -1.94
C PRO A 26 -4.56 -10.51 -1.19
N GLU A 27 -4.23 -11.80 -1.13
CA GLU A 27 -3.02 -12.26 -0.45
C GLU A 27 -1.75 -11.74 -1.14
N ALA A 28 -1.70 -11.80 -2.48
CA ALA A 28 -0.53 -11.32 -3.25
C ALA A 28 -0.32 -9.81 -3.06
N LEU A 29 -1.40 -9.03 -2.96
CA LEU A 29 -1.33 -7.61 -2.62
C LEU A 29 -0.70 -7.41 -1.25
N LEU A 30 -1.24 -8.08 -0.21
CA LEU A 30 -0.80 -7.89 1.17
C LEU A 30 0.60 -8.46 1.42
N GLU A 31 0.97 -9.58 0.78
CA GLU A 31 2.35 -10.10 0.82
C GLU A 31 3.35 -9.08 0.26
N ALA A 32 3.04 -8.47 -0.89
CA ALA A 32 3.89 -7.46 -1.50
C ALA A 32 3.93 -6.18 -0.67
N PHE A 33 2.80 -5.78 -0.08
CA PHE A 33 2.69 -4.61 0.78
C PHE A 33 3.52 -4.74 2.07
N TYR A 34 3.53 -5.92 2.71
CA TYR A 34 4.28 -6.15 3.94
C TYR A 34 5.76 -6.50 3.72
N GLN A 35 6.17 -6.88 2.50
CA GLN A 35 7.56 -7.25 2.23
C GLN A 35 8.57 -6.17 2.69
N PRO A 36 8.36 -4.86 2.46
CA PRO A 36 9.26 -3.80 2.93
C PRO A 36 9.43 -3.74 4.45
N TYR A 37 8.40 -4.07 5.22
CA TYR A 37 8.49 -4.11 6.68
C TYR A 37 9.39 -5.25 7.20
N MET A 38 9.65 -6.26 6.38
CA MET A 38 10.52 -7.37 6.71
C MET A 38 11.95 -7.21 6.18
N ASP A 39 12.15 -6.50 5.06
CA ASP A 39 13.46 -6.37 4.42
C ASP A 39 14.01 -4.93 4.36
N GLY A 40 13.21 -3.94 4.75
CA GLY A 40 13.60 -2.52 4.78
C GLY A 40 13.63 -1.82 3.42
N ASN A 41 13.12 -2.45 2.35
CA ASN A 41 13.18 -1.92 0.99
C ASN A 41 11.84 -1.29 0.57
N PHE A 42 11.50 -0.15 1.15
CA PHE A 42 10.27 0.59 0.83
C PHE A 42 10.31 1.17 -0.59
N ALA A 43 9.17 1.09 -1.29
CA ALA A 43 9.00 1.74 -2.58
C ALA A 43 9.00 3.27 -2.40
N GLU A 44 9.47 4.00 -3.43
CA GLU A 44 9.37 5.48 -3.43
C GLU A 44 7.91 5.95 -3.51
N ASP A 45 7.03 5.13 -4.08
CA ASP A 45 5.61 5.40 -4.27
C ASP A 45 4.79 4.18 -3.79
N GLU A 46 4.11 4.34 -2.67
CA GLU A 46 3.22 3.33 -2.11
C GLU A 46 1.77 3.47 -2.58
N SER A 47 1.44 4.50 -3.38
CA SER A 47 0.10 4.68 -3.93
C SER A 47 -0.35 3.50 -4.78
N VAL A 48 0.61 2.73 -5.32
CA VAL A 48 0.36 1.52 -6.10
C VAL A 48 -0.43 0.44 -5.33
N PHE A 49 -0.38 0.45 -4.01
CA PHE A 49 -1.11 -0.49 -3.15
C PHE A 49 -2.50 0.00 -2.76
N ARG A 50 -2.76 1.31 -2.82
CA ARG A 50 -3.99 1.93 -2.32
C ARG A 50 -5.05 2.02 -3.40
N SER A 51 -6.33 1.96 -2.99
CA SER A 51 -7.46 2.31 -3.85
C SER A 51 -7.42 3.79 -4.22
N GLU A 52 -8.13 4.16 -5.28
CA GLU A 52 -8.29 5.57 -5.66
C GLU A 52 -8.91 6.38 -4.50
N ALA A 53 -9.89 5.77 -3.80
CA ALA A 53 -10.57 6.40 -2.67
C ALA A 53 -9.63 6.63 -1.48
N LEU A 54 -8.85 5.61 -1.08
CA LEU A 54 -7.90 5.74 0.01
C LEU A 54 -6.77 6.71 -0.34
N GLN A 55 -6.23 6.64 -1.56
CA GLN A 55 -5.18 7.56 -2.00
C GLN A 55 -5.65 9.01 -1.98
N ALA A 56 -6.90 9.28 -2.36
CA ALA A 56 -7.47 10.63 -2.30
C ALA A 56 -7.52 11.19 -0.87
N LEU A 57 -7.68 10.33 0.17
CA LEU A 57 -7.60 10.78 1.56
C LEU A 57 -6.19 11.21 1.95
N TYR A 58 -5.17 10.45 1.55
CA TYR A 58 -3.77 10.81 1.74
C TYR A 58 -3.41 12.13 1.02
N ASP A 59 -3.84 12.27 -0.23
CA ASP A 59 -3.57 13.47 -1.02
C ASP A 59 -4.23 14.71 -0.41
N ASN A 60 -5.49 14.59 0.01
CA ASN A 60 -6.23 15.67 0.67
C ASN A 60 -5.59 16.08 2.01
N ASP A 61 -5.14 15.12 2.82
CA ASP A 61 -4.45 15.40 4.07
C ASP A 61 -3.13 16.13 3.81
N ALA A 62 -2.34 15.66 2.86
CA ALA A 62 -1.08 16.29 2.48
C ALA A 62 -1.28 17.72 1.94
N GLU A 63 -2.34 17.97 1.15
CA GLU A 63 -2.68 19.30 0.63
C GLU A 63 -3.19 20.26 1.73
N ALA A 64 -3.95 19.73 2.69
CA ALA A 64 -4.51 20.52 3.79
C ALA A 64 -3.47 20.81 4.90
N THR A 65 -2.44 20.00 5.04
CA THR A 65 -1.44 20.13 6.10
C THR A 65 -0.43 21.24 5.78
N PRO A 66 -0.30 22.28 6.65
CA PRO A 66 0.68 23.33 6.46
C PRO A 66 2.13 22.79 6.48
N VAL A 67 3.03 23.44 5.74
CA VAL A 67 4.44 23.06 5.69
C VAL A 67 5.07 23.08 7.08
N GLY A 68 5.56 21.93 7.52
CA GLY A 68 6.21 21.72 8.82
C GLY A 68 5.26 21.33 9.95
N GLU A 69 3.99 21.17 9.66
CA GLU A 69 3.02 20.59 10.58
C GLU A 69 2.79 19.09 10.28
N MET A 70 2.24 18.36 11.24
CA MET A 70 1.90 16.95 11.11
C MET A 70 0.47 16.84 10.57
N GLY A 71 0.24 15.94 9.62
CA GLY A 71 -1.09 15.63 9.10
C GLY A 71 -1.92 14.77 10.04
N ALA A 72 -2.89 14.08 9.49
CA ALA A 72 -3.81 13.21 10.23
C ALA A 72 -3.12 12.06 10.96
N LEU A 73 -2.01 11.57 10.40
CA LEU A 73 -1.32 10.39 10.90
C LEU A 73 -0.05 10.78 11.65
N ASP A 74 0.01 10.44 12.94
CA ASP A 74 1.20 10.50 13.79
C ASP A 74 1.80 9.10 14.07
N PHE A 75 1.26 8.08 13.43
CA PHE A 75 1.70 6.68 13.50
C PHE A 75 1.51 6.00 12.14
N ASP A 76 2.13 4.83 11.95
CA ASP A 76 1.88 3.99 10.79
C ASP A 76 0.70 3.05 11.08
N PRO A 77 -0.45 3.24 10.38
CA PRO A 77 -1.67 2.46 10.63
C PRO A 77 -1.57 1.00 10.16
N TYR A 78 -0.52 0.64 9.45
CA TYR A 78 -0.33 -0.70 8.90
C TYR A 78 0.48 -1.62 9.83
N ILE A 79 1.06 -1.04 10.88
CA ILE A 79 1.83 -1.77 11.90
C ILE A 79 1.41 -1.39 13.32
N ASP A 80 0.41 -0.51 13.47
CA ASP A 80 -0.06 0.05 14.76
C ASP A 80 1.10 0.61 15.58
N GLY A 81 1.94 1.45 14.97
CA GLY A 81 3.13 1.96 15.64
C GLY A 81 3.88 3.03 14.87
N GLN A 82 4.92 3.61 15.48
CA GLN A 82 5.80 4.60 14.86
C GLN A 82 7.07 3.97 14.27
N ASP A 83 7.48 2.83 14.83
CA ASP A 83 8.64 2.05 14.40
C ASP A 83 8.22 0.61 14.14
N PHE A 84 8.99 -0.14 13.37
CA PHE A 84 8.66 -1.52 13.01
C PHE A 84 9.80 -2.50 13.27
N ASP A 85 9.43 -3.66 13.77
CA ASP A 85 10.20 -4.91 13.80
C ASP A 85 9.20 -6.07 13.61
N VAL A 86 8.70 -6.15 12.36
CA VAL A 86 7.60 -7.06 11.99
C VAL A 86 8.12 -8.48 11.86
N THR A 87 7.53 -9.38 12.62
CA THR A 87 7.82 -10.82 12.61
C THR A 87 6.52 -11.63 12.67
N ASN A 88 6.59 -12.92 12.38
CA ASN A 88 5.45 -13.85 12.45
C ASN A 88 4.21 -13.39 11.65
N LEU A 89 4.44 -12.73 10.50
CA LEU A 89 3.37 -12.28 9.62
C LEU A 89 2.53 -13.46 9.12
N VAL A 90 1.21 -13.34 9.29
CA VAL A 90 0.21 -14.26 8.75
C VAL A 90 -0.88 -13.46 8.06
N ILE A 91 -1.05 -13.67 6.76
CA ILE A 91 -2.16 -13.14 5.99
C ILE A 91 -3.27 -14.20 6.03
N GLY A 92 -4.42 -13.82 6.57
CA GLY A 92 -5.57 -14.70 6.70
C GLY A 92 -6.21 -15.03 5.36
N THR A 93 -7.17 -15.95 5.38
CA THR A 93 -7.94 -16.29 4.18
C THR A 93 -8.91 -15.16 3.85
N PRO A 94 -8.87 -14.60 2.64
CA PRO A 94 -9.78 -13.53 2.24
C PRO A 94 -11.25 -13.96 2.24
N GLU A 95 -12.13 -13.10 2.75
CA GLU A 95 -13.56 -13.18 2.57
C GLU A 95 -13.95 -12.28 1.39
N ILE A 96 -14.20 -12.89 0.22
CA ILE A 96 -14.43 -12.16 -1.04
C ILE A 96 -15.93 -12.09 -1.34
N ASP A 97 -16.44 -10.88 -1.61
CA ASP A 97 -17.79 -10.62 -2.10
C ASP A 97 -17.73 -9.66 -3.31
N GLY A 98 -17.81 -10.23 -4.52
CA GLY A 98 -17.68 -9.49 -5.77
C GLY A 98 -16.32 -8.81 -5.91
N ASP A 99 -16.33 -7.49 -6.01
CA ASP A 99 -15.12 -6.65 -6.14
C ASP A 99 -14.58 -6.18 -4.77
N TYR A 100 -15.08 -6.73 -3.67
CA TYR A 100 -14.63 -6.43 -2.31
C TYR A 100 -14.07 -7.66 -1.62
N ALA A 101 -13.10 -7.46 -0.75
CA ALA A 101 -12.59 -8.51 0.11
C ALA A 101 -12.24 -7.96 1.48
N MET A 102 -12.42 -8.79 2.51
CA MET A 102 -11.92 -8.53 3.86
C MET A 102 -10.85 -9.57 4.20
N VAL A 103 -9.73 -9.10 4.79
CA VAL A 103 -8.62 -9.96 5.17
C VAL A 103 -8.10 -9.59 6.55
N GLU A 104 -8.03 -10.54 7.46
CA GLU A 104 -7.33 -10.37 8.72
C GLU A 104 -5.84 -10.63 8.52
N VAL A 105 -5.01 -9.74 9.05
CA VAL A 105 -3.55 -9.86 9.03
C VAL A 105 -3.03 -9.79 10.46
N SER A 106 -2.32 -10.82 10.89
CA SER A 106 -1.68 -10.85 12.20
C SER A 106 -0.16 -10.88 12.08
N PHE A 107 0.50 -10.22 13.01
CA PHE A 107 1.96 -10.17 13.10
C PHE A 107 2.37 -9.77 14.52
N ASP A 108 3.64 -9.95 14.83
CA ASP A 108 4.25 -9.34 16.00
C ASP A 108 5.04 -8.09 15.58
N ASN A 109 4.84 -6.96 16.24
CA ASN A 109 5.68 -5.77 16.11
C ASN A 109 6.47 -5.57 17.41
N PHE A 110 7.79 -5.63 17.38
CA PHE A 110 8.67 -5.68 18.55
C PHE A 110 8.23 -6.76 19.58
N GLY A 111 7.76 -7.91 19.06
CA GLY A 111 7.28 -9.03 19.86
C GLY A 111 5.91 -8.81 20.51
N GLN A 112 5.20 -7.73 20.18
CA GLN A 112 3.82 -7.51 20.62
C GLN A 112 2.87 -7.95 19.51
N PRO A 113 1.87 -8.80 19.82
CA PRO A 113 0.93 -9.29 18.82
C PRO A 113 -0.02 -8.19 18.34
N ASN A 114 -0.21 -8.12 17.06
CA ASN A 114 -1.16 -7.24 16.37
C ASN A 114 -2.11 -8.05 15.50
N LEU A 115 -3.33 -7.56 15.35
CA LEU A 115 -4.35 -8.08 14.43
C LEU A 115 -5.02 -6.90 13.75
N LEU A 116 -4.83 -6.78 12.44
CA LEU A 116 -5.44 -5.76 11.62
C LEU A 116 -6.46 -6.39 10.66
N THR A 117 -7.53 -5.68 10.39
CA THR A 117 -8.52 -6.04 9.37
C THR A 117 -8.37 -5.09 8.19
N TYR A 118 -8.15 -5.65 7.01
CA TYR A 118 -8.08 -4.94 5.75
C TYR A 118 -9.37 -5.05 4.98
N ASP A 119 -9.90 -3.91 4.54
CA ASP A 119 -10.91 -3.84 3.50
C ASP A 119 -10.20 -3.57 2.17
N LEU A 120 -10.43 -4.43 1.18
CA LEU A 120 -9.81 -4.39 -0.13
C LEU A 120 -10.87 -4.22 -1.21
N VAL A 121 -10.48 -3.57 -2.30
CA VAL A 121 -11.34 -3.40 -3.48
C VAL A 121 -10.59 -3.84 -4.74
N PHE A 122 -11.31 -4.45 -5.68
CA PHE A 122 -10.78 -4.79 -7.00
C PHE A 122 -11.07 -3.66 -7.97
N GLU A 123 -10.04 -2.92 -8.36
CA GLU A 123 -10.11 -1.81 -9.30
C GLU A 123 -8.90 -1.80 -10.24
N ASP A 124 -9.04 -1.24 -11.44
CA ASP A 124 -7.98 -1.14 -12.45
C ASP A 124 -7.27 -2.47 -12.76
N GLY A 125 -8.03 -3.59 -12.63
CA GLY A 125 -7.55 -4.93 -12.95
C GLY A 125 -6.76 -5.62 -11.84
N GLY A 126 -6.76 -5.10 -10.61
CA GLY A 126 -6.10 -5.72 -9.46
C GLY A 126 -6.68 -5.32 -8.12
N TRP A 127 -6.32 -6.05 -7.09
CA TRP A 127 -6.70 -5.74 -5.71
C TRP A 127 -5.94 -4.55 -5.17
N LYS A 128 -6.61 -3.74 -4.34
CA LYS A 128 -6.10 -2.52 -3.69
C LYS A 128 -6.55 -2.47 -2.24
N ILE A 129 -5.75 -1.84 -1.39
CA ILE A 129 -6.12 -1.52 -0.01
C ILE A 129 -7.07 -0.32 -0.03
N ASP A 130 -8.28 -0.50 0.49
CA ASP A 130 -9.31 0.54 0.60
C ASP A 130 -9.42 1.11 2.02
N ASP A 131 -9.21 0.26 3.03
CA ASP A 131 -9.14 0.67 4.43
C ASP A 131 -8.35 -0.33 5.27
N VAL A 132 -7.94 0.08 6.47
CA VAL A 132 -7.39 -0.79 7.50
C VAL A 132 -7.92 -0.38 8.87
N ALA A 133 -8.19 -1.38 9.70
CA ALA A 133 -8.67 -1.17 11.06
C ALA A 133 -7.92 -2.04 12.08
N ASN A 134 -7.72 -1.50 13.26
CA ASN A 134 -7.36 -2.23 14.48
C ASN A 134 -8.50 -2.16 15.48
N ASP A 135 -9.38 -3.16 15.49
CA ASP A 135 -10.52 -3.22 16.42
C ASP A 135 -10.16 -3.84 17.78
N ALA A 136 -9.02 -4.56 17.85
CA ALA A 136 -8.62 -5.34 19.03
C ALA A 136 -7.49 -4.68 19.87
N GLY A 137 -6.89 -3.60 19.37
CA GLY A 137 -5.79 -2.90 20.02
C GLY A 137 -6.18 -2.09 21.25
N GLU A 138 -5.20 -1.59 21.97
CA GLU A 138 -5.41 -0.69 23.12
C GLU A 138 -6.08 0.63 22.67
N TYR A 139 -5.78 1.09 21.46
CA TYR A 139 -6.33 2.29 20.83
C TYR A 139 -6.96 1.91 19.50
N PRO A 140 -8.24 1.45 19.48
CA PRO A 140 -8.91 1.06 18.25
C PRO A 140 -9.00 2.21 17.26
N TYR A 141 -8.80 1.90 15.97
CA TYR A 141 -8.94 2.88 14.89
C TYR A 141 -9.39 2.21 13.59
N ARG A 142 -9.92 3.04 12.70
CA ARG A 142 -10.14 2.76 11.28
C ARG A 142 -9.52 3.91 10.48
N LEU A 143 -8.67 3.61 9.52
CA LEU A 143 -7.85 4.62 8.85
C LEU A 143 -8.68 5.72 8.18
N THR A 144 -9.75 5.34 7.48
CA THR A 144 -10.66 6.32 6.87
C THR A 144 -11.34 7.23 7.90
N GLU A 145 -11.63 6.74 9.10
CA GLU A 145 -12.18 7.55 10.20
C GLU A 145 -11.13 8.48 10.82
N VAL A 146 -9.86 8.08 10.87
CA VAL A 146 -8.76 8.94 11.30
C VAL A 146 -8.65 10.14 10.38
N PHE A 147 -8.65 9.94 9.06
CA PHE A 147 -8.66 11.04 8.09
C PHE A 147 -9.91 11.92 8.22
N ALA A 148 -11.09 11.30 8.40
CA ALA A 148 -12.33 12.06 8.57
C ALA A 148 -12.35 12.92 9.84
N ALA A 149 -11.72 12.47 10.92
CA ALA A 149 -11.62 13.21 12.18
C ALA A 149 -10.63 14.38 12.12
N SER A 150 -9.59 14.27 11.27
CA SER A 150 -8.56 15.29 11.08
C SER A 150 -8.93 16.35 10.06
N SER A 151 -9.96 16.10 9.24
CA SER A 151 -10.41 17.10 8.26
C SER A 151 -10.78 18.39 8.99
N TRP A 152 -9.89 19.36 8.94
CA TRP A 152 -9.99 20.67 9.58
C TRP A 152 -11.18 21.43 9.01
N ASN A 153 -12.15 21.78 9.87
CA ASN A 153 -13.22 22.74 9.56
C ASN A 153 -12.67 24.15 9.45
#